data_89a30957f10deaa8bdc4eaa71a163b19
#
_entry.id   89a30957f10deaa8bdc4eaa71a163b19
#
_cell.length_a   1.000
_cell.length_b   1.000
_cell.length_c   1.000
_cell.angle_alpha   90.00
_cell.angle_beta   90.00
_cell.angle_gamma   90.00
#
_symmetry.space_group_name_H-M   'P 1'
#
loop_
_entity.id
_entity.type
_entity.pdbx_description
1 polymer ?
#
loop_
_entity_poly.entity_id
_entity_poly.type
_entity_poly.pdbx_seq_one_letter_code
_entity_poly.pdbx_strand_id
1 'polypeptide(L)'
;MNPLQLDFTKAFGPAADERLEAIRPEAEKSLRTLYEGTGAGNDFLGWLHLPSSITDAQLTDIEQTAERLRACQAVVVIGIGGSYLGARAVIEALTDSFDALRTGADRTHPVILYAGNQIGEDYLSELCDLLRGRDFGIINISKSGTTTEPAIAFRILRSLLEENVGAAAAKERIVAVTDRARGALRTLADREGYKTYVIPDDVGGRYSVLTPVGLLPIAVAGIDIRALVRGAVEMERAVGPDVPFASNPALRYAAARQALYRSGKKIEILANFHPKLHYVGEWWKQLYGESEGKDHRGLFPAAVDLTTDLHSMGQWIQQGERTIFETVVSIDAPERTLSVPTDADNLDGLNYLAGRRVDEINKMAELGTRLAHASGGVPNIRVSIPRLTADHLGRLLYFFEAACGISGYLSGVNPFDQPGVEAYKRNMFALLDKPGFEAESRAIRAQLG
;
A
#
# COMPACT_ATOMS: atom_id res chain seq x y z
N MET A 1 24.41 -8.52 1.01
CA MET A 1 24.12 -7.11 1.35
C MET A 1 22.64 -6.83 1.16
N ASN A 2 22.02 -6.10 2.09
CA ASN A 2 20.63 -5.65 1.92
C ASN A 2 20.58 -4.66 0.73
N PRO A 3 19.81 -4.93 -0.32
CA PRO A 3 19.74 -4.02 -1.47
C PRO A 3 18.98 -2.72 -1.18
N LEU A 4 18.17 -2.65 -0.10
CA LEU A 4 17.53 -1.41 0.34
C LEU A 4 18.56 -0.56 1.10
N GLN A 5 18.75 0.68 0.67
CA GLN A 5 19.71 1.63 1.26
C GLN A 5 18.98 2.86 1.80
N LEU A 6 19.49 3.39 2.91
CA LEU A 6 19.03 4.61 3.55
C LEU A 6 20.14 5.67 3.52
N ASP A 7 19.76 6.90 3.14
CA ASP A 7 20.64 8.07 3.20
C ASP A 7 19.94 9.18 4.03
N PHE A 8 20.55 9.54 5.13
CA PHE A 8 20.09 10.57 6.06
C PHE A 8 20.87 11.89 5.95
N THR A 9 21.83 11.98 5.03
CA THR A 9 22.75 13.13 4.94
C THR A 9 22.04 14.44 4.66
N LYS A 10 20.93 14.42 3.90
CA LYS A 10 20.12 15.62 3.65
C LYS A 10 19.04 15.88 4.71
N ALA A 11 18.86 14.96 5.65
CA ALA A 11 17.99 15.17 6.80
C ALA A 11 18.73 15.81 7.98
N PHE A 12 19.97 15.40 8.23
CA PHE A 12 20.72 15.77 9.43
C PHE A 12 22.14 16.29 9.16
N GLY A 13 22.57 16.31 7.90
CA GLY A 13 23.94 16.70 7.55
C GLY A 13 25.00 15.75 8.15
N PRO A 14 26.18 16.28 8.54
CA PRO A 14 27.24 15.48 9.18
C PRO A 14 26.84 14.88 10.54
N ALA A 15 25.82 15.42 11.19
CA ALA A 15 25.35 14.96 12.50
C ALA A 15 24.33 13.80 12.41
N ALA A 16 24.17 13.15 11.25
CA ALA A 16 23.16 12.12 11.06
C ALA A 16 23.29 10.98 12.08
N ASP A 17 24.46 10.40 12.22
CA ASP A 17 24.66 9.28 13.16
C ASP A 17 24.49 9.72 14.62
N GLU A 18 24.94 10.89 15.03
CA GLU A 18 24.73 11.43 16.38
C GLU A 18 23.25 11.62 16.69
N ARG A 19 22.47 12.15 15.74
CA ARG A 19 21.02 12.35 15.90
C ARG A 19 20.27 11.03 16.04
N LEU A 20 20.66 10.02 15.28
CA LEU A 20 20.05 8.69 15.36
C LEU A 20 20.46 7.97 16.64
N GLU A 21 21.72 8.04 17.06
CA GLU A 21 22.21 7.44 18.30
C GLU A 21 21.52 8.03 19.54
N ALA A 22 21.14 9.30 19.51
CA ALA A 22 20.37 9.91 20.59
C ALA A 22 18.97 9.28 20.79
N ILE A 23 18.38 8.71 19.74
CA ILE A 23 17.07 8.03 19.79
C ILE A 23 17.22 6.51 19.98
N ARG A 24 18.38 5.95 19.73
CA ARG A 24 18.65 4.51 19.73
C ARG A 24 18.10 3.77 20.95
N PRO A 25 18.31 4.18 22.22
CA PRO A 25 17.84 3.39 23.38
C PRO A 25 16.33 3.20 23.38
N GLU A 26 15.57 4.24 22.98
CA GLU A 26 14.11 4.19 22.90
C GLU A 26 13.63 3.36 21.70
N ALA A 27 14.32 3.49 20.57
CA ALA A 27 14.02 2.71 19.37
C ALA A 27 14.28 1.21 19.57
N GLU A 28 15.40 0.83 20.20
CA GLU A 28 15.69 -0.55 20.57
C GLU A 28 14.71 -1.11 21.59
N LYS A 29 14.24 -0.28 22.54
CA LYS A 29 13.17 -0.66 23.45
C LYS A 29 11.87 -0.94 22.69
N SER A 30 11.51 -0.09 21.73
CA SER A 30 10.31 -0.26 20.89
C SER A 30 10.38 -1.52 20.02
N LEU A 31 11.56 -1.81 19.47
CA LEU A 31 11.83 -3.07 18.74
C LEU A 31 11.63 -4.29 19.65
N ARG A 32 12.19 -4.28 20.85
CA ARG A 32 11.96 -5.37 21.82
C ARG A 32 10.49 -5.52 22.18
N THR A 33 9.80 -4.42 22.47
CA THR A 33 8.35 -4.42 22.76
C THR A 33 7.55 -5.08 21.64
N LEU A 34 7.91 -4.80 20.36
CA LEU A 34 7.28 -5.40 19.19
C LEU A 34 7.52 -6.91 19.12
N TYR A 35 8.77 -7.35 19.22
CA TYR A 35 9.12 -8.78 19.07
C TYR A 35 8.77 -9.63 20.28
N GLU A 36 8.80 -9.09 21.49
CA GLU A 36 8.37 -9.76 22.71
C GLU A 36 6.84 -9.77 22.88
N GLY A 37 6.10 -9.04 22.05
CA GLY A 37 4.65 -8.98 22.10
C GLY A 37 4.12 -8.38 23.40
N THR A 38 4.87 -7.45 24.02
CA THR A 38 4.50 -6.86 25.32
C THR A 38 3.78 -5.52 25.20
N GLY A 39 3.66 -4.98 23.98
CA GLY A 39 3.01 -3.70 23.70
C GLY A 39 1.50 -3.80 23.50
N ALA A 40 0.84 -2.65 23.50
CA ALA A 40 -0.58 -2.56 23.16
C ALA A 40 -0.84 -3.04 21.72
N GLY A 41 -1.92 -3.81 21.51
CA GLY A 41 -2.25 -4.39 20.21
C GLY A 41 -1.46 -5.65 19.85
N ASN A 42 -0.84 -6.31 20.84
CA ASN A 42 -0.05 -7.53 20.64
C ASN A 42 -0.84 -8.73 20.11
N ASP A 43 -2.16 -8.65 20.10
CA ASP A 43 -3.07 -9.60 19.45
C ASP A 43 -3.11 -9.46 17.90
N PHE A 44 -2.43 -8.44 17.35
CA PHE A 44 -2.31 -8.19 15.91
C PHE A 44 -0.87 -8.27 15.38
N LEU A 45 -0.07 -9.18 15.90
CA LEU A 45 1.35 -9.36 15.50
C LEU A 45 1.57 -10.50 14.49
N GLY A 46 0.51 -11.13 13.96
CA GLY A 46 0.62 -12.23 13.01
C GLY A 46 1.36 -11.88 11.71
N TRP A 47 1.49 -10.59 11.39
CA TRP A 47 2.26 -10.11 10.24
C TRP A 47 3.79 -10.18 10.46
N LEU A 48 4.25 -10.14 11.71
CA LEU A 48 5.67 -9.96 12.07
C LEU A 48 6.57 -11.10 11.57
N HIS A 49 6.07 -12.34 11.61
CA HIS A 49 6.76 -13.52 11.08
C HIS A 49 6.01 -14.14 9.89
N LEU A 50 5.07 -13.39 9.32
CA LEU A 50 4.28 -13.89 8.21
C LEU A 50 5.13 -14.27 6.99
N PRO A 51 6.10 -13.44 6.51
CA PRO A 51 6.86 -13.80 5.32
C PRO A 51 7.54 -15.16 5.43
N SER A 52 8.26 -15.42 6.53
CA SER A 52 8.97 -16.67 6.75
C SER A 52 8.06 -17.87 7.09
N SER A 53 6.80 -17.62 7.45
CA SER A 53 5.81 -18.67 7.77
C SER A 53 5.01 -19.13 6.55
N ILE A 54 5.02 -18.38 5.45
CA ILE A 54 4.32 -18.76 4.22
C ILE A 54 4.98 -19.98 3.60
N THR A 55 4.19 -21.05 3.44
CA THR A 55 4.68 -22.31 2.89
C THR A 55 4.56 -22.37 1.36
N ASP A 56 5.39 -23.21 0.72
CA ASP A 56 5.28 -23.48 -0.72
C ASP A 56 3.90 -24.01 -1.11
N ALA A 57 3.25 -24.81 -0.27
CA ALA A 57 1.92 -25.33 -0.52
C ALA A 57 0.86 -24.21 -0.57
N GLN A 58 0.97 -23.21 0.32
CA GLN A 58 0.07 -22.05 0.30
C GLN A 58 0.26 -21.20 -0.97
N LEU A 59 1.50 -20.96 -1.38
CA LEU A 59 1.79 -20.23 -2.62
C LEU A 59 1.28 -20.99 -3.84
N THR A 60 1.48 -22.30 -3.89
CA THR A 60 1.00 -23.16 -4.97
C THR A 60 -0.53 -23.16 -5.07
N ASP A 61 -1.28 -23.23 -3.95
CA ASP A 61 -2.75 -23.14 -3.97
C ASP A 61 -3.24 -21.77 -4.47
N ILE A 62 -2.57 -20.70 -4.08
CA ILE A 62 -2.87 -19.34 -4.59
C ILE A 62 -2.60 -19.26 -6.09
N GLU A 63 -1.45 -19.77 -6.57
CA GLU A 63 -1.08 -19.77 -7.99
C GLU A 63 -2.07 -20.58 -8.84
N GLN A 64 -2.51 -21.76 -8.36
CA GLN A 64 -3.53 -22.58 -9.04
C GLN A 64 -4.88 -21.86 -9.13
N THR A 65 -5.28 -21.18 -8.07
CA THR A 65 -6.52 -20.36 -8.07
C THR A 65 -6.38 -19.15 -9.00
N ALA A 66 -5.22 -18.51 -9.00
CA ALA A 66 -4.93 -17.40 -9.90
C ALA A 66 -4.96 -17.83 -11.36
N GLU A 67 -4.40 -19.00 -11.70
CA GLU A 67 -4.41 -19.53 -13.08
C GLU A 67 -5.83 -19.73 -13.59
N ARG A 68 -6.74 -20.24 -12.74
CA ARG A 68 -8.16 -20.38 -13.09
C ARG A 68 -8.80 -19.01 -13.39
N LEU A 69 -8.52 -17.99 -12.58
CA LEU A 69 -9.07 -16.65 -12.78
C LEU A 69 -8.43 -15.91 -13.97
N ARG A 70 -7.20 -16.25 -14.34
CA ARG A 70 -6.53 -15.69 -15.52
C ARG A 70 -7.20 -16.06 -16.84
N ALA A 71 -8.05 -17.09 -16.86
CA ALA A 71 -8.85 -17.40 -18.04
C ALA A 71 -9.92 -16.35 -18.35
N CYS A 72 -10.29 -15.50 -17.37
CA CYS A 72 -11.23 -14.40 -17.56
C CYS A 72 -10.61 -13.24 -18.34
N GLN A 73 -11.44 -12.43 -19.01
CA GLN A 73 -11.01 -11.19 -19.67
C GLN A 73 -10.64 -10.09 -18.67
N ALA A 74 -11.36 -10.05 -17.55
CA ALA A 74 -11.13 -9.13 -16.46
C ALA A 74 -11.34 -9.82 -15.11
N VAL A 75 -10.68 -9.32 -14.05
CA VAL A 75 -10.97 -9.73 -12.67
C VAL A 75 -11.18 -8.49 -11.83
N VAL A 76 -12.32 -8.45 -11.12
CA VAL A 76 -12.66 -7.36 -10.22
C VAL A 76 -12.25 -7.72 -8.80
N VAL A 77 -11.33 -6.95 -8.25
CA VAL A 77 -10.94 -7.02 -6.84
C VAL A 77 -11.86 -6.11 -6.05
N ILE A 78 -12.67 -6.71 -5.18
CA ILE A 78 -13.63 -5.97 -4.35
C ILE A 78 -13.11 -5.90 -2.93
N GLY A 79 -12.82 -4.70 -2.45
CA GLY A 79 -12.29 -4.46 -1.12
C GLY A 79 -12.05 -2.98 -0.87
N ILE A 80 -11.79 -2.61 0.39
CA ILE A 80 -11.50 -1.24 0.80
C ILE A 80 -10.34 -1.22 1.81
N GLY A 81 -9.59 -0.12 1.85
CA GLY A 81 -8.46 0.02 2.76
C GLY A 81 -7.42 -1.08 2.55
N GLY A 82 -7.04 -1.80 3.62
CA GLY A 82 -6.06 -2.88 3.55
C GLY A 82 -6.48 -4.08 2.68
N SER A 83 -7.78 -4.26 2.43
CA SER A 83 -8.29 -5.28 1.51
C SER A 83 -8.10 -4.93 0.02
N TYR A 84 -7.50 -3.77 -0.28
CA TYR A 84 -7.38 -3.24 -1.62
C TYR A 84 -6.02 -2.58 -1.88
N LEU A 85 -5.56 -1.67 -0.99
CA LEU A 85 -4.41 -0.81 -1.26
C LEU A 85 -3.10 -1.58 -1.43
N GLY A 86 -2.82 -2.57 -0.58
CA GLY A 86 -1.58 -3.34 -0.68
C GLY A 86 -1.45 -4.13 -1.99
N ALA A 87 -2.54 -4.80 -2.40
CA ALA A 87 -2.57 -5.51 -3.68
C ALA A 87 -2.40 -4.53 -4.85
N ARG A 88 -3.12 -3.42 -4.84
CA ARG A 88 -3.05 -2.41 -5.90
C ARG A 88 -1.66 -1.78 -5.98
N ALA A 89 -1.03 -1.48 -4.85
CA ALA A 89 0.33 -0.95 -4.82
C ALA A 89 1.32 -1.86 -5.57
N VAL A 90 1.24 -3.18 -5.35
CA VAL A 90 2.12 -4.13 -6.03
C VAL A 90 1.76 -4.28 -7.51
N ILE A 91 0.47 -4.39 -7.83
CA ILE A 91 0.00 -4.57 -9.21
C ILE A 91 0.37 -3.37 -10.07
N GLU A 92 0.04 -2.16 -9.65
CA GLU A 92 0.36 -0.93 -10.41
C GLU A 92 1.88 -0.70 -10.53
N ALA A 93 2.65 -1.08 -9.51
CA ALA A 93 4.10 -0.95 -9.55
C ALA A 93 4.76 -1.90 -10.56
N LEU A 94 4.24 -3.11 -10.74
CA LEU A 94 4.93 -4.18 -11.47
C LEU A 94 4.30 -4.53 -12.83
N THR A 95 3.09 -4.09 -13.12
CA THR A 95 2.47 -4.26 -14.45
C THR A 95 2.89 -3.16 -15.43
N ASP A 96 2.63 -3.35 -16.71
CA ASP A 96 2.83 -2.30 -17.72
C ASP A 96 1.84 -1.15 -17.47
N SER A 97 2.31 0.10 -17.55
CA SER A 97 1.47 1.29 -17.30
C SER A 97 0.27 1.40 -18.26
N PHE A 98 0.32 0.75 -19.40
CA PHE A 98 -0.73 0.73 -20.42
C PHE A 98 -1.36 -0.66 -20.58
N ASP A 99 -1.24 -1.49 -19.54
CA ASP A 99 -1.71 -2.87 -19.54
C ASP A 99 -3.19 -3.00 -19.92
N ALA A 100 -4.04 -2.11 -19.44
CA ALA A 100 -5.47 -2.10 -19.75
C ALA A 100 -5.79 -1.93 -21.25
N LEU A 101 -4.88 -1.34 -22.02
CA LEU A 101 -5.02 -1.13 -23.46
C LEU A 101 -4.44 -2.27 -24.31
N ARG A 102 -3.71 -3.21 -23.70
CA ARG A 102 -3.17 -4.37 -24.41
C ARG A 102 -4.26 -5.40 -24.68
N THR A 103 -4.20 -6.04 -25.83
CA THR A 103 -5.20 -7.02 -26.30
C THR A 103 -4.53 -8.24 -26.94
N GLY A 104 -5.27 -9.35 -27.01
CA GLY A 104 -4.83 -10.54 -27.74
C GLY A 104 -3.57 -11.19 -27.18
N ALA A 105 -2.64 -11.58 -28.07
CA ALA A 105 -1.42 -12.31 -27.71
C ALA A 105 -0.42 -11.53 -26.83
N ASP A 106 -0.58 -10.20 -26.75
CA ASP A 106 0.28 -9.35 -25.94
C ASP A 106 -0.13 -9.34 -24.46
N ARG A 107 -1.25 -10.01 -24.11
CA ARG A 107 -1.77 -10.07 -22.77
C ARG A 107 -1.80 -11.50 -22.22
N THR A 108 -1.09 -11.73 -21.12
CA THR A 108 -0.99 -13.05 -20.46
C THR A 108 -1.83 -13.17 -19.19
N HIS A 109 -2.53 -12.10 -18.80
CA HIS A 109 -3.35 -12.03 -17.58
C HIS A 109 -4.56 -11.09 -17.79
N PRO A 110 -5.64 -11.22 -17.00
CA PRO A 110 -6.83 -10.39 -17.14
C PRO A 110 -6.56 -8.93 -16.79
N VAL A 111 -7.43 -8.03 -17.25
CA VAL A 111 -7.47 -6.66 -16.72
C VAL A 111 -7.88 -6.73 -15.26
N ILE A 112 -7.09 -6.15 -14.37
CA ILE A 112 -7.46 -6.03 -12.96
C ILE A 112 -8.23 -4.73 -12.77
N LEU A 113 -9.47 -4.87 -12.31
CA LEU A 113 -10.38 -3.77 -12.00
C LEU A 113 -10.66 -3.74 -10.51
N TYR A 114 -11.07 -2.60 -9.98
CA TYR A 114 -11.30 -2.44 -8.56
C TYR A 114 -12.71 -1.93 -8.29
N ALA A 115 -13.36 -2.43 -7.23
CA ALA A 115 -14.67 -1.98 -6.79
C ALA A 115 -14.79 -2.06 -5.27
N GLY A 116 -15.77 -1.37 -4.68
CA GLY A 116 -15.97 -1.40 -3.24
C GLY A 116 -14.93 -0.63 -2.42
N ASN A 117 -14.04 0.09 -3.08
CA ASN A 117 -13.12 1.03 -2.46
C ASN A 117 -13.72 2.45 -2.36
N GLN A 118 -14.90 2.64 -2.93
CA GLN A 118 -15.72 3.85 -2.91
C GLN A 118 -17.18 3.49 -3.29
N ILE A 119 -18.11 4.43 -3.14
CA ILE A 119 -19.54 4.25 -3.43
C ILE A 119 -20.07 5.27 -4.45
N GLY A 120 -19.20 5.72 -5.37
CA GLY A 120 -19.62 6.59 -6.48
C GLY A 120 -20.49 5.83 -7.48
N GLU A 121 -21.73 6.31 -7.68
CA GLU A 121 -22.72 5.64 -8.53
C GLU A 121 -22.27 5.61 -9.98
N ASP A 122 -21.74 6.70 -10.52
CA ASP A 122 -21.28 6.78 -11.91
C ASP A 122 -20.18 5.74 -12.19
N TYR A 123 -19.14 5.68 -11.32
CA TYR A 123 -18.07 4.70 -11.47
C TYR A 123 -18.56 3.27 -11.48
N LEU A 124 -19.46 2.93 -10.55
CA LEU A 124 -19.98 1.55 -10.45
C LEU A 124 -20.91 1.21 -11.63
N SER A 125 -21.70 2.18 -12.11
CA SER A 125 -22.52 2.04 -13.30
C SER A 125 -21.68 1.81 -14.56
N GLU A 126 -20.66 2.64 -14.80
CA GLU A 126 -19.72 2.51 -15.91
C GLU A 126 -18.97 1.16 -15.86
N LEU A 127 -18.59 0.70 -14.66
CA LEU A 127 -17.98 -0.61 -14.48
C LEU A 127 -18.93 -1.74 -14.86
N CYS A 128 -20.21 -1.64 -14.48
CA CYS A 128 -21.24 -2.61 -14.86
C CYS A 128 -21.45 -2.62 -16.38
N ASP A 129 -21.51 -1.47 -17.02
CA ASP A 129 -21.64 -1.37 -18.47
C ASP A 129 -20.44 -1.97 -19.20
N LEU A 130 -19.23 -1.71 -18.70
CA LEU A 130 -18.00 -2.31 -19.22
C LEU A 130 -18.04 -3.85 -19.13
N LEU A 131 -18.54 -4.39 -18.03
CA LEU A 131 -18.53 -5.84 -17.74
C LEU A 131 -19.72 -6.61 -18.35
N ARG A 132 -20.76 -5.92 -18.79
CA ARG A 132 -21.96 -6.54 -19.39
C ARG A 132 -21.59 -7.36 -20.61
N GLY A 133 -21.97 -8.63 -20.61
CA GLY A 133 -21.65 -9.58 -21.68
C GLY A 133 -20.18 -10.01 -21.75
N ARG A 134 -19.33 -9.58 -20.82
CA ARG A 134 -17.93 -10.03 -20.76
C ARG A 134 -17.75 -11.18 -19.77
N ASP A 135 -16.74 -11.99 -20.03
CA ASP A 135 -16.27 -13.00 -19.09
C ASP A 135 -15.36 -12.35 -18.04
N PHE A 136 -15.80 -12.29 -16.79
CA PHE A 136 -15.02 -11.72 -15.71
C PHE A 136 -15.05 -12.57 -14.44
N GLY A 137 -14.03 -12.40 -13.60
CA GLY A 137 -13.96 -13.02 -12.28
C GLY A 137 -14.07 -11.98 -11.14
N ILE A 138 -14.36 -12.46 -9.94
CA ILE A 138 -14.48 -11.63 -8.73
C ILE A 138 -13.58 -12.20 -7.62
N ILE A 139 -12.75 -11.34 -7.02
CA ILE A 139 -12.09 -11.61 -5.76
C ILE A 139 -12.69 -10.67 -4.73
N ASN A 140 -13.59 -11.20 -3.88
CA ASN A 140 -14.24 -10.40 -2.84
C ASN A 140 -13.49 -10.55 -1.50
N ILE A 141 -12.94 -9.45 -1.00
CA ILE A 141 -12.07 -9.40 0.16
C ILE A 141 -12.73 -8.60 1.28
N SER A 142 -13.26 -9.31 2.28
CA SER A 142 -13.90 -8.69 3.44
C SER A 142 -13.95 -9.67 4.61
N LYS A 143 -13.36 -9.30 5.76
CA LYS A 143 -13.36 -10.16 6.95
C LYS A 143 -14.79 -10.41 7.44
N SER A 144 -15.59 -9.37 7.62
CA SER A 144 -16.97 -9.47 8.09
C SER A 144 -17.98 -9.78 6.99
N GLY A 145 -17.73 -9.33 5.77
CA GLY A 145 -18.68 -9.33 4.67
C GLY A 145 -19.80 -8.29 4.80
N THR A 146 -19.70 -7.39 5.78
CA THR A 146 -20.73 -6.38 6.09
C THR A 146 -20.22 -4.94 5.97
N THR A 147 -18.96 -4.75 5.58
CA THR A 147 -18.45 -3.41 5.24
C THR A 147 -19.26 -2.90 4.06
N THR A 148 -19.83 -1.70 4.19
CA THR A 148 -20.90 -1.23 3.30
C THR A 148 -20.47 -1.16 1.84
N GLU A 149 -19.31 -0.54 1.56
CA GLU A 149 -18.83 -0.27 0.21
C GLU A 149 -18.57 -1.58 -0.58
N PRO A 150 -17.74 -2.53 -0.09
CA PRO A 150 -17.52 -3.78 -0.79
C PRO A 150 -18.77 -4.68 -0.80
N ALA A 151 -19.66 -4.61 0.20
CA ALA A 151 -20.89 -5.41 0.20
C ALA A 151 -21.87 -4.95 -0.89
N ILE A 152 -22.01 -3.63 -1.12
CA ILE A 152 -22.81 -3.08 -2.22
C ILE A 152 -22.22 -3.50 -3.57
N ALA A 153 -20.93 -3.27 -3.78
CA ALA A 153 -20.25 -3.61 -5.02
C ALA A 153 -20.37 -5.12 -5.33
N PHE A 154 -20.14 -5.97 -4.32
CA PHE A 154 -20.26 -7.42 -4.51
C PHE A 154 -21.67 -7.87 -4.85
N ARG A 155 -22.69 -7.31 -4.21
CA ARG A 155 -24.08 -7.64 -4.49
C ARG A 155 -24.45 -7.33 -5.95
N ILE A 156 -24.05 -6.17 -6.44
CA ILE A 156 -24.32 -5.73 -7.82
C ILE A 156 -23.52 -6.57 -8.83
N LEU A 157 -22.22 -6.69 -8.64
CA LEU A 157 -21.34 -7.37 -9.60
C LEU A 157 -21.54 -8.90 -9.63
N ARG A 158 -21.91 -9.50 -8.49
CA ARG A 158 -22.30 -10.91 -8.46
C ARG A 158 -23.55 -11.15 -9.32
N SER A 159 -24.59 -10.33 -9.17
CA SER A 159 -25.80 -10.44 -10.00
C SER A 159 -25.47 -10.31 -11.49
N LEU A 160 -24.68 -9.32 -11.86
CA LEU A 160 -24.22 -9.12 -13.24
C LEU A 160 -23.42 -10.32 -13.77
N LEU A 161 -22.54 -10.91 -12.95
CA LEU A 161 -21.79 -12.09 -13.34
C LEU A 161 -22.71 -13.29 -13.57
N GLU A 162 -23.68 -13.50 -12.68
CA GLU A 162 -24.68 -14.56 -12.81
C GLU A 162 -25.56 -14.37 -14.08
N GLU A 163 -25.91 -13.13 -14.43
CA GLU A 163 -26.58 -12.78 -15.68
C GLU A 163 -25.73 -13.08 -16.92
N ASN A 164 -24.42 -12.79 -16.87
CA ASN A 164 -23.53 -12.98 -18.01
C ASN A 164 -23.25 -14.46 -18.31
N VAL A 165 -23.03 -15.28 -17.27
CA VAL A 165 -22.49 -16.66 -17.46
C VAL A 165 -23.33 -17.75 -16.81
N GLY A 166 -24.41 -17.41 -16.12
CA GLY A 166 -25.23 -18.33 -15.33
C GLY A 166 -24.61 -18.65 -13.95
N ALA A 167 -25.46 -19.00 -12.97
CA ALA A 167 -25.05 -19.18 -11.58
C ALA A 167 -23.95 -20.25 -11.38
N ALA A 168 -24.03 -21.36 -12.10
CA ALA A 168 -23.05 -22.45 -12.00
C ALA A 168 -21.64 -22.03 -12.46
N ALA A 169 -21.53 -21.29 -13.56
CA ALA A 169 -20.26 -20.80 -14.05
C ALA A 169 -19.75 -19.58 -13.24
N ALA A 170 -20.65 -18.73 -12.74
CA ALA A 170 -20.32 -17.61 -11.86
C ALA A 170 -19.64 -18.10 -10.58
N LYS A 171 -20.13 -19.19 -9.98
CA LYS A 171 -19.53 -19.79 -8.79
C LYS A 171 -18.04 -20.08 -8.95
N GLU A 172 -17.63 -20.62 -10.10
CA GLU A 172 -16.22 -20.96 -10.37
C GLU A 172 -15.32 -19.73 -10.59
N ARG A 173 -15.94 -18.56 -10.85
CA ARG A 173 -15.26 -17.27 -11.08
C ARG A 173 -15.22 -16.37 -9.86
N ILE A 174 -15.82 -16.78 -8.74
CA ILE A 174 -15.84 -16.03 -7.49
C ILE A 174 -14.89 -16.69 -6.48
N VAL A 175 -14.01 -15.88 -5.90
CA VAL A 175 -13.19 -16.26 -4.77
C VAL A 175 -13.46 -15.30 -3.62
N ALA A 176 -13.72 -15.83 -2.42
CA ALA A 176 -13.92 -15.05 -1.21
C ALA A 176 -12.67 -15.12 -0.30
N VAL A 177 -12.09 -13.98 0.00
CA VAL A 177 -11.04 -13.85 1.02
C VAL A 177 -11.69 -13.25 2.25
N THR A 178 -11.89 -14.07 3.30
CA THR A 178 -12.76 -13.71 4.43
C THR A 178 -12.34 -14.37 5.74
N ASP A 179 -13.13 -14.19 6.79
CA ASP A 179 -12.93 -14.84 8.08
C ASP A 179 -12.99 -16.37 7.95
N ARG A 180 -12.29 -17.06 8.87
CA ARG A 180 -12.22 -18.53 8.89
C ARG A 180 -13.59 -19.19 9.11
N ALA A 181 -14.41 -18.62 9.99
CA ALA A 181 -15.61 -19.28 10.51
C ALA A 181 -16.86 -18.38 10.63
N ARG A 182 -16.67 -17.05 10.57
CA ARG A 182 -17.74 -16.09 10.90
C ARG A 182 -17.93 -15.04 9.81
N GLY A 183 -19.06 -14.34 9.87
CA GLY A 183 -19.36 -13.21 9.01
C GLY A 183 -20.24 -13.57 7.82
N ALA A 184 -20.86 -12.55 7.25
CA ALA A 184 -21.83 -12.71 6.15
C ALA A 184 -21.17 -13.29 4.89
N LEU A 185 -19.94 -12.88 4.57
CA LEU A 185 -19.23 -13.40 3.40
C LEU A 185 -18.84 -14.87 3.59
N ARG A 186 -18.42 -15.28 4.81
CA ARG A 186 -18.14 -16.68 5.11
C ARG A 186 -19.39 -17.54 4.92
N THR A 187 -20.49 -17.13 5.54
CA THR A 187 -21.78 -17.85 5.42
C THR A 187 -22.23 -17.97 3.97
N LEU A 188 -22.10 -16.88 3.19
CA LEU A 188 -22.46 -16.89 1.77
C LEU A 188 -21.53 -17.83 0.97
N ALA A 189 -20.23 -17.75 1.19
CA ALA A 189 -19.26 -18.57 0.48
C ALA A 189 -19.45 -20.06 0.74
N ASP A 190 -19.78 -20.45 1.97
CA ASP A 190 -20.07 -21.83 2.34
C ASP A 190 -21.37 -22.33 1.66
N ARG A 191 -22.41 -21.49 1.66
CA ARG A 191 -23.70 -21.82 1.04
C ARG A 191 -23.59 -22.00 -0.47
N GLU A 192 -22.91 -21.07 -1.14
CA GLU A 192 -22.75 -21.09 -2.61
C GLU A 192 -21.61 -22.02 -3.05
N GLY A 193 -20.70 -22.38 -2.14
CA GLY A 193 -19.54 -23.23 -2.40
C GLY A 193 -18.43 -22.48 -3.16
N TYR A 194 -18.18 -21.20 -2.86
CA TYR A 194 -17.07 -20.46 -3.44
C TYR A 194 -15.73 -20.97 -2.91
N LYS A 195 -14.66 -20.91 -3.72
CA LYS A 195 -13.29 -21.06 -3.21
C LYS A 195 -13.02 -19.95 -2.20
N THR A 196 -12.43 -20.32 -1.07
CA THR A 196 -12.16 -19.35 0.00
C THR A 196 -10.70 -19.34 0.43
N TYR A 197 -10.25 -18.16 0.89
CA TYR A 197 -9.03 -17.96 1.63
C TYR A 197 -9.33 -17.26 2.94
N VAL A 198 -8.49 -17.54 3.94
CA VAL A 198 -8.66 -16.98 5.29
C VAL A 198 -7.86 -15.70 5.44
N ILE A 199 -8.50 -14.66 5.95
CA ILE A 199 -7.82 -13.49 6.51
C ILE A 199 -7.40 -13.87 7.94
N PRO A 200 -6.11 -13.91 8.28
CA PRO A 200 -5.68 -14.23 9.63
C PRO A 200 -6.29 -13.28 10.68
N ASP A 201 -6.65 -13.82 11.83
CA ASP A 201 -7.31 -13.03 12.89
C ASP A 201 -6.36 -12.02 13.53
N ASP A 202 -5.10 -12.36 13.58
CA ASP A 202 -3.99 -11.64 14.18
C ASP A 202 -3.24 -10.72 13.21
N VAL A 203 -3.78 -10.48 11.98
CA VAL A 203 -3.22 -9.55 11.00
C VAL A 203 -4.20 -8.42 10.74
N GLY A 204 -3.78 -7.20 11.04
CA GLY A 204 -4.53 -5.99 10.72
C GLY A 204 -4.59 -5.70 9.22
N GLY A 205 -5.66 -5.02 8.75
CA GLY A 205 -5.87 -4.78 7.31
C GLY A 205 -4.69 -4.13 6.59
N ARG A 206 -4.09 -3.10 7.18
CA ARG A 206 -2.95 -2.36 6.60
C ARG A 206 -1.61 -3.13 6.59
N TYR A 207 -1.54 -4.27 7.31
CA TYR A 207 -0.40 -5.21 7.35
C TYR A 207 -0.66 -6.51 6.58
N SER A 208 -1.73 -6.56 5.76
CA SER A 208 -2.22 -7.82 5.19
C SER A 208 -1.75 -8.12 3.76
N VAL A 209 -0.91 -7.29 3.16
CA VAL A 209 -0.50 -7.43 1.74
C VAL A 209 0.17 -8.78 1.44
N LEU A 210 0.89 -9.36 2.38
CA LEU A 210 1.54 -10.66 2.25
C LEU A 210 0.65 -11.86 2.69
N THR A 211 -0.62 -11.62 3.05
CA THR A 211 -1.62 -12.66 3.22
C THR A 211 -2.33 -12.95 1.88
N PRO A 212 -3.23 -13.92 1.79
CA PRO A 212 -4.07 -14.12 0.60
C PRO A 212 -4.84 -12.86 0.15
N VAL A 213 -5.04 -11.88 1.05
CA VAL A 213 -5.63 -10.57 0.74
C VAL A 213 -4.88 -9.86 -0.40
N GLY A 214 -3.55 -9.84 -0.33
CA GLY A 214 -2.71 -9.25 -1.37
C GLY A 214 -2.21 -10.28 -2.38
N LEU A 215 -1.73 -11.44 -1.91
CA LEU A 215 -1.05 -12.41 -2.77
C LEU A 215 -1.95 -12.96 -3.88
N LEU A 216 -3.25 -13.18 -3.64
CA LEU A 216 -4.14 -13.71 -4.67
C LEU A 216 -4.36 -12.73 -5.83
N PRO A 217 -4.82 -11.48 -5.63
CA PRO A 217 -4.96 -10.55 -6.75
C PRO A 217 -3.62 -10.23 -7.44
N ILE A 218 -2.50 -10.20 -6.71
CA ILE A 218 -1.16 -10.02 -7.26
C ILE A 218 -0.79 -11.19 -8.19
N ALA A 219 -1.05 -12.43 -7.76
CA ALA A 219 -0.82 -13.61 -8.59
C ALA A 219 -1.71 -13.59 -9.83
N VAL A 220 -3.00 -13.20 -9.73
CA VAL A 220 -3.91 -13.09 -10.88
C VAL A 220 -3.40 -12.06 -11.90
N ALA A 221 -2.80 -10.98 -11.46
CA ALA A 221 -2.15 -9.98 -12.31
C ALA A 221 -0.85 -10.48 -13.00
N GLY A 222 -0.48 -11.75 -12.84
CA GLY A 222 0.70 -12.33 -13.48
C GLY A 222 2.03 -12.06 -12.79
N ILE A 223 2.02 -11.51 -11.59
CA ILE A 223 3.23 -11.16 -10.84
C ILE A 223 3.73 -12.36 -10.04
N ASP A 224 5.05 -12.56 -9.99
CA ASP A 224 5.72 -13.62 -9.22
C ASP A 224 5.61 -13.34 -7.71
N ILE A 225 4.60 -13.97 -7.07
CA ILE A 225 4.38 -13.85 -5.62
C ILE A 225 5.47 -14.55 -4.79
N ARG A 226 6.16 -15.54 -5.37
CA ARG A 226 7.29 -16.20 -4.68
C ARG A 226 8.49 -15.27 -4.56
N ALA A 227 8.77 -14.51 -5.62
CA ALA A 227 9.79 -13.47 -5.56
C ALA A 227 9.43 -12.35 -4.56
N LEU A 228 8.15 -11.94 -4.52
CA LEU A 228 7.67 -10.93 -3.56
C LEU A 228 7.87 -11.41 -2.11
N VAL A 229 7.41 -12.63 -1.79
CA VAL A 229 7.56 -13.21 -0.46
C VAL A 229 9.03 -13.43 -0.10
N ARG A 230 9.86 -13.92 -1.02
CA ARG A 230 11.30 -14.04 -0.80
C ARG A 230 11.96 -12.74 -0.41
N GLY A 231 11.63 -11.64 -1.11
CA GLY A 231 12.12 -10.31 -0.76
C GLY A 231 11.70 -9.88 0.65
N ALA A 232 10.46 -10.12 1.02
CA ALA A 232 9.96 -9.84 2.36
C ALA A 232 10.65 -10.67 3.45
N VAL A 233 10.92 -11.99 3.21
CA VAL A 233 11.68 -12.87 4.12
C VAL A 233 13.09 -12.34 4.36
N GLU A 234 13.76 -11.86 3.32
CA GLU A 234 15.09 -11.31 3.48
C GLU A 234 15.09 -9.99 4.26
N MET A 235 14.05 -9.17 4.11
CA MET A 235 13.90 -7.96 4.90
C MET A 235 13.50 -8.27 6.35
N GLU A 236 12.63 -9.26 6.60
CA GLU A 236 12.31 -9.76 7.95
C GLU A 236 13.59 -10.09 8.72
N ARG A 237 14.51 -10.81 8.07
CA ARG A 237 15.83 -11.13 8.68
C ARG A 237 16.69 -9.90 8.91
N ALA A 238 16.63 -8.91 8.02
CA ALA A 238 17.45 -7.70 8.09
C ALA A 238 16.99 -6.69 9.17
N VAL A 239 15.74 -6.83 9.65
CA VAL A 239 15.16 -5.93 10.67
C VAL A 239 14.85 -6.63 11.99
N GLY A 240 15.28 -7.86 12.15
CA GLY A 240 15.06 -8.69 13.36
C GLY A 240 15.67 -8.09 14.64
N PRO A 241 15.27 -8.60 15.82
CA PRO A 241 15.65 -8.04 17.11
C PRO A 241 17.14 -8.16 17.42
N ASP A 242 17.84 -9.14 16.81
CA ASP A 242 19.28 -9.36 17.00
C ASP A 242 20.13 -8.55 16.01
N VAL A 243 19.53 -7.81 15.09
CA VAL A 243 20.25 -6.98 14.12
C VAL A 243 20.70 -5.67 14.80
N PRO A 244 22.01 -5.40 14.84
CA PRO A 244 22.53 -4.17 15.48
C PRO A 244 21.89 -2.89 14.88
N PHE A 245 21.66 -1.87 15.72
CA PHE A 245 21.07 -0.59 15.32
C PHE A 245 21.69 -0.01 14.05
N ALA A 246 23.00 0.00 13.96
CA ALA A 246 23.71 0.55 12.79
C ALA A 246 23.40 -0.17 11.47
N SER A 247 22.95 -1.44 11.52
CA SER A 247 22.66 -2.27 10.35
C SER A 247 21.18 -2.54 10.15
N ASN A 248 20.31 -2.16 11.10
CA ASN A 248 18.86 -2.38 11.03
C ASN A 248 18.16 -1.18 10.36
N PRO A 249 17.73 -1.32 9.10
CA PRO A 249 17.18 -0.19 8.37
C PRO A 249 15.85 0.31 8.95
N ALA A 250 14.96 -0.57 9.39
CA ALA A 250 13.66 -0.19 9.96
C ALA A 250 13.84 0.59 11.26
N LEU A 251 14.77 0.15 12.10
CA LEU A 251 15.08 0.78 13.38
C LEU A 251 15.68 2.17 13.18
N ARG A 252 16.62 2.32 12.23
CA ARG A 252 17.24 3.61 11.88
C ARG A 252 16.24 4.58 11.27
N TYR A 253 15.35 4.10 10.41
CA TYR A 253 14.31 4.92 9.80
C TYR A 253 13.29 5.41 10.86
N ALA A 254 12.82 4.53 11.74
CA ALA A 254 11.94 4.91 12.85
C ALA A 254 12.61 5.94 13.78
N ALA A 255 13.89 5.77 14.09
CA ALA A 255 14.66 6.73 14.90
C ALA A 255 14.79 8.10 14.19
N ALA A 256 15.04 8.12 12.89
CA ALA A 256 15.11 9.36 12.10
C ALA A 256 13.78 10.12 12.10
N ARG A 257 12.68 9.43 11.88
CA ARG A 257 11.33 10.00 11.94
C ARG A 257 11.03 10.61 13.31
N GLN A 258 11.37 9.90 14.38
CA GLN A 258 11.19 10.40 15.74
C GLN A 258 12.06 11.62 16.05
N ALA A 259 13.31 11.63 15.60
CA ALA A 259 14.20 12.80 15.76
C ALA A 259 13.62 14.03 15.04
N LEU A 260 13.11 13.86 13.81
CA LEU A 260 12.46 14.92 13.04
C LEU A 260 11.14 15.38 13.70
N TYR A 261 10.31 14.45 14.18
CA TYR A 261 9.10 14.80 14.91
C TYR A 261 9.39 15.65 16.15
N ARG A 262 10.39 15.27 16.95
CA ARG A 262 10.84 16.02 18.14
C ARG A 262 11.44 17.39 17.79
N SER A 263 11.99 17.53 16.58
CA SER A 263 12.49 18.82 16.09
C SER A 263 11.39 19.76 15.55
N GLY A 264 10.11 19.36 15.65
CA GLY A 264 8.97 20.17 15.24
C GLY A 264 8.39 19.83 13.87
N LYS A 265 8.93 18.82 13.17
CA LYS A 265 8.33 18.34 11.93
C LYS A 265 7.06 17.56 12.26
N LYS A 266 5.95 17.84 11.56
CA LYS A 266 4.62 17.28 11.83
C LYS A 266 4.04 16.53 10.65
N ILE A 267 4.60 16.73 9.46
CA ILE A 267 4.12 16.13 8.22
C ILE A 267 5.30 15.42 7.57
N GLU A 268 5.12 14.15 7.26
CA GLU A 268 6.03 13.39 6.43
C GLU A 268 5.45 13.22 5.04
N ILE A 269 6.20 13.61 4.02
CA ILE A 269 5.80 13.47 2.62
C ILE A 269 6.61 12.33 1.99
N LEU A 270 5.95 11.25 1.64
CA LEU A 270 6.55 10.21 0.79
C LEU A 270 6.58 10.71 -0.64
N ALA A 271 7.76 10.99 -1.16
CA ALA A 271 7.96 11.49 -2.51
C ALA A 271 8.57 10.40 -3.40
N ASN A 272 8.15 10.30 -4.64
CA ASN A 272 8.74 9.43 -5.62
C ASN A 272 8.91 10.13 -6.97
N PHE A 273 9.89 9.67 -7.77
CA PHE A 273 10.14 10.13 -9.15
C PHE A 273 9.82 9.04 -10.18
N HIS A 274 9.05 8.03 -9.77
CA HIS A 274 8.66 6.91 -10.61
C HIS A 274 7.15 6.72 -10.56
N PRO A 275 6.40 7.06 -11.62
CA PRO A 275 4.91 7.12 -11.58
C PRO A 275 4.23 5.81 -11.16
N LYS A 276 4.89 4.66 -11.35
CA LYS A 276 4.38 3.35 -10.87
C LYS A 276 4.36 3.21 -9.35
N LEU A 277 5.00 4.11 -8.59
CA LEU A 277 4.99 4.08 -7.12
C LEU A 277 3.82 4.85 -6.50
N HIS A 278 2.93 5.43 -7.31
CA HIS A 278 1.76 6.17 -6.81
C HIS A 278 0.99 5.39 -5.73
N TYR A 279 0.56 4.16 -6.05
CA TYR A 279 -0.20 3.35 -5.08
C TYR A 279 0.66 2.78 -3.94
N VAL A 280 1.96 2.73 -4.06
CA VAL A 280 2.85 2.50 -2.90
C VAL A 280 2.73 3.65 -1.91
N GLY A 281 2.67 4.90 -2.40
CA GLY A 281 2.38 6.08 -1.58
C GLY A 281 1.00 6.01 -0.91
N GLU A 282 -0.06 5.59 -1.65
CA GLU A 282 -1.41 5.45 -1.11
C GLU A 282 -1.49 4.37 -0.01
N TRP A 283 -0.87 3.20 -0.24
CA TRP A 283 -0.74 2.15 0.78
C TRP A 283 0.04 2.63 2.00
N TRP A 284 1.15 3.34 1.79
CA TRP A 284 1.99 3.88 2.85
C TRP A 284 1.23 4.91 3.71
N LYS A 285 0.40 5.76 3.11
CA LYS A 285 -0.47 6.69 3.84
C LYS A 285 -1.42 5.96 4.80
N GLN A 286 -2.04 4.87 4.35
CA GLN A 286 -2.89 4.06 5.22
C GLN A 286 -2.06 3.41 6.34
N LEU A 287 -0.91 2.80 5.99
CA LEU A 287 -0.06 2.12 6.96
C LEU A 287 0.29 3.06 8.12
N TYR A 288 0.83 4.24 7.84
CA TYR A 288 1.28 5.18 8.86
C TYR A 288 0.13 5.98 9.48
N GLY A 289 -0.84 6.41 8.69
CA GLY A 289 -1.97 7.22 9.16
C GLY A 289 -2.83 6.51 10.20
N GLU A 290 -3.19 5.26 9.95
CA GLU A 290 -3.95 4.46 10.90
C GLU A 290 -3.10 3.97 12.10
N SER A 291 -1.78 3.81 11.93
CA SER A 291 -0.91 3.30 12.98
C SER A 291 -0.47 4.37 13.99
N GLU A 292 -0.18 5.59 13.53
CA GLU A 292 0.47 6.62 14.35
C GLU A 292 -0.42 7.80 14.73
N GLY A 293 -1.42 8.16 13.90
CA GLY A 293 -2.28 9.32 14.13
C GLY A 293 -3.29 9.09 15.27
N LYS A 294 -2.85 9.12 16.52
CA LYS A 294 -3.66 8.82 17.72
C LYS A 294 -3.35 9.79 18.84
N ASP A 295 -4.27 9.91 19.80
CA ASP A 295 -4.10 10.74 21.01
C ASP A 295 -3.68 12.19 20.70
N HIS A 296 -4.18 12.75 19.59
CA HIS A 296 -3.86 14.10 19.11
C HIS A 296 -2.36 14.33 18.82
N ARG A 297 -1.62 13.27 18.47
CA ARG A 297 -0.19 13.28 18.14
C ARG A 297 0.08 12.40 16.91
N GLY A 298 1.31 12.40 16.44
CA GLY A 298 1.81 11.61 15.31
C GLY A 298 2.18 12.47 14.11
N LEU A 299 2.92 11.88 13.19
CA LEU A 299 3.23 12.46 11.89
C LEU A 299 2.03 12.30 10.95
N PHE A 300 1.66 13.38 10.26
CA PHE A 300 0.66 13.30 9.20
C PHE A 300 1.31 12.76 7.92
N PRO A 301 0.90 11.60 7.38
CA PRO A 301 1.48 11.03 6.19
C PRO A 301 0.84 11.63 4.94
N ALA A 302 1.65 12.24 4.08
CA ALA A 302 1.27 12.70 2.76
C ALA A 302 2.10 11.99 1.69
N ALA A 303 1.66 12.00 0.43
CA ALA A 303 2.44 11.48 -0.68
C ALA A 303 2.37 12.43 -1.88
N VAL A 304 3.45 12.50 -2.67
CA VAL A 304 3.55 13.29 -3.90
C VAL A 304 4.26 12.50 -4.99
N ASP A 305 3.84 12.70 -6.23
CA ASP A 305 4.43 12.12 -7.42
C ASP A 305 5.23 13.19 -8.18
N LEU A 306 6.54 13.10 -8.12
CA LEU A 306 7.41 14.05 -8.78
C LEU A 306 7.85 13.51 -10.17
N THR A 307 8.02 14.33 -11.21
CA THR A 307 8.09 15.83 -11.16
C THR A 307 6.74 16.54 -11.22
N THR A 308 5.63 15.82 -11.43
CA THR A 308 4.32 16.46 -11.65
C THR A 308 3.93 17.38 -10.49
N ASP A 309 4.11 16.94 -9.25
CA ASP A 309 3.76 17.73 -8.06
C ASP A 309 4.76 18.84 -7.72
N LEU A 310 5.88 18.95 -8.42
CA LEU A 310 6.69 20.18 -8.36
C LEU A 310 5.95 21.37 -8.93
N HIS A 311 5.00 21.11 -9.87
CA HIS A 311 4.14 22.13 -10.49
C HIS A 311 2.83 22.36 -9.72
N SER A 312 2.68 21.77 -8.54
CA SER A 312 1.54 21.94 -7.62
C SER A 312 2.02 22.21 -6.20
N MET A 313 2.58 21.21 -5.53
CA MET A 313 3.04 21.24 -4.14
C MET A 313 4.47 21.80 -3.98
N GLY A 314 5.27 21.85 -5.06
CA GLY A 314 6.66 22.26 -4.99
C GLY A 314 6.88 23.63 -4.36
N GLN A 315 6.01 24.63 -4.67
CA GLN A 315 6.06 25.95 -4.06
C GLN A 315 5.89 25.88 -2.53
N TRP A 316 4.90 25.14 -2.06
CA TRP A 316 4.64 25.02 -0.63
C TRP A 316 5.77 24.25 0.09
N ILE A 317 6.25 23.17 -0.51
CA ILE A 317 7.38 22.40 0.05
C ILE A 317 8.61 23.30 0.17
N GLN A 318 8.95 24.09 -0.86
CA GLN A 318 10.14 24.94 -0.89
C GLN A 318 10.04 26.16 0.02
N GLN A 319 8.87 26.81 0.14
CA GLN A 319 8.72 28.11 0.82
C GLN A 319 7.59 28.18 1.85
N GLY A 320 6.81 27.12 2.06
CA GLY A 320 5.77 27.05 3.09
C GLY A 320 6.36 26.90 4.51
N GLU A 321 5.52 26.55 5.46
CA GLU A 321 5.95 26.33 6.86
C GLU A 321 6.96 25.17 6.98
N ARG A 322 7.93 25.32 7.86
CA ARG A 322 9.02 24.34 8.08
C ARG A 322 8.58 23.16 8.94
N THR A 323 7.30 22.77 8.89
CA THR A 323 6.72 21.65 9.65
C THR A 323 6.84 20.31 8.95
N ILE A 324 7.33 20.27 7.71
CA ILE A 324 7.45 19.08 6.87
C ILE A 324 8.87 18.52 6.81
N PHE A 325 8.97 17.23 6.46
CA PHE A 325 10.17 16.58 5.92
C PHE A 325 9.75 15.58 4.84
N GLU A 326 10.69 15.13 4.03
CA GLU A 326 10.44 14.19 2.95
C GLU A 326 11.14 12.85 3.17
N THR A 327 10.47 11.77 2.77
CA THR A 327 11.08 10.46 2.53
C THR A 327 10.97 10.17 1.04
N VAL A 328 12.10 10.22 0.33
CA VAL A 328 12.16 10.00 -1.13
C VAL A 328 12.44 8.54 -1.42
N VAL A 329 11.50 7.86 -2.07
CA VAL A 329 11.69 6.50 -2.57
C VAL A 329 12.30 6.54 -3.97
N SER A 330 13.51 6.04 -4.09
CA SER A 330 14.32 6.04 -5.32
C SER A 330 14.47 4.64 -5.90
N ILE A 331 14.38 4.53 -7.24
CA ILE A 331 14.71 3.32 -7.99
C ILE A 331 16.04 3.58 -8.70
N ASP A 332 17.10 2.82 -8.40
CA ASP A 332 18.44 3.12 -8.91
C ASP A 332 18.58 2.88 -10.43
N ALA A 333 17.87 1.90 -10.98
CA ALA A 333 17.88 1.62 -12.41
C ALA A 333 16.48 1.21 -12.93
N PRO A 334 16.02 1.75 -14.07
CA PRO A 334 14.75 1.39 -14.68
C PRO A 334 14.83 0.02 -15.37
N GLU A 335 13.66 -0.58 -15.66
CA GLU A 335 13.55 -1.83 -16.41
C GLU A 335 13.75 -1.62 -17.93
N ARG A 336 13.40 -0.45 -18.45
CA ARG A 336 13.44 -0.10 -19.87
C ARG A 336 14.31 1.14 -20.08
N THR A 337 14.84 1.28 -21.30
CA THR A 337 15.68 2.42 -21.66
C THR A 337 15.06 3.20 -22.80
N LEU A 338 15.12 4.53 -22.68
CA LEU A 338 14.72 5.47 -23.72
C LEU A 338 15.68 6.65 -23.69
N SER A 339 16.16 7.09 -24.85
CA SER A 339 17.02 8.26 -24.99
C SER A 339 16.31 9.39 -25.71
N VAL A 340 16.69 10.63 -25.38
CA VAL A 340 16.17 11.83 -26.03
C VAL A 340 16.74 11.89 -27.47
N PRO A 341 15.89 12.03 -28.49
CA PRO A 341 16.37 12.18 -29.86
C PRO A 341 16.98 13.56 -30.09
N THR A 342 17.78 13.70 -31.14
CA THR A 342 18.20 15.00 -31.65
C THR A 342 17.08 15.60 -32.50
N ASP A 343 16.79 16.88 -32.33
CA ASP A 343 15.87 17.65 -33.19
C ASP A 343 16.69 18.59 -34.08
N ALA A 344 16.39 18.60 -35.40
CA ALA A 344 17.16 19.35 -36.37
C ALA A 344 17.05 20.87 -36.16
N ASP A 345 15.88 21.34 -35.76
CA ASP A 345 15.58 22.77 -35.61
C ASP A 345 15.87 23.28 -34.19
N ASN A 346 15.92 22.37 -33.21
CA ASN A 346 16.19 22.67 -31.78
C ASN A 346 15.35 23.85 -31.25
N LEU A 347 14.09 23.96 -31.68
CA LEU A 347 13.22 25.07 -31.29
C LEU A 347 12.90 25.12 -29.79
N ASP A 348 12.88 23.95 -29.16
CA ASP A 348 12.70 23.79 -27.71
C ASP A 348 14.00 24.00 -26.92
N GLY A 349 15.14 24.11 -27.57
CA GLY A 349 16.47 24.29 -26.94
C GLY A 349 16.99 23.05 -26.23
N LEU A 350 16.38 21.84 -26.44
CA LEU A 350 16.70 20.64 -25.67
C LEU A 350 17.80 19.74 -26.27
N ASN A 351 18.46 20.13 -27.37
CA ASN A 351 19.53 19.31 -27.95
C ASN A 351 20.73 19.08 -27.01
N TYR A 352 20.88 19.86 -25.95
CA TYR A 352 21.89 19.56 -24.92
C TYR A 352 21.60 18.26 -24.13
N LEU A 353 20.36 17.74 -24.22
CA LEU A 353 19.93 16.45 -23.66
C LEU A 353 20.00 15.31 -24.69
N ALA A 354 20.20 15.60 -25.97
CA ALA A 354 20.22 14.61 -27.03
C ALA A 354 21.21 13.46 -26.75
N GLY A 355 20.75 12.23 -26.92
CA GLY A 355 21.50 11.01 -26.61
C GLY A 355 21.51 10.62 -25.13
N ARG A 356 21.14 11.50 -24.20
CA ARG A 356 21.01 11.14 -22.78
C ARG A 356 19.79 10.26 -22.56
N ARG A 357 19.88 9.32 -21.63
CA ARG A 357 18.75 8.51 -21.19
C ARG A 357 17.76 9.36 -20.40
N VAL A 358 16.46 9.14 -20.60
CA VAL A 358 15.41 9.83 -19.85
C VAL A 358 15.56 9.59 -18.33
N ASP A 359 15.98 8.37 -17.93
CA ASP A 359 16.27 8.06 -16.53
C ASP A 359 17.40 8.89 -15.92
N GLU A 360 18.46 9.17 -16.69
CA GLU A 360 19.56 10.05 -16.22
C GLU A 360 19.06 11.46 -15.93
N ILE A 361 18.17 11.98 -16.79
CA ILE A 361 17.53 13.28 -16.60
C ILE A 361 16.66 13.27 -15.36
N ASN A 362 15.85 12.23 -15.17
CA ASN A 362 14.99 12.04 -14.02
C ASN A 362 15.80 11.95 -12.70
N LYS A 363 16.94 11.27 -12.71
CA LYS A 363 17.88 11.25 -11.56
C LYS A 363 18.45 12.62 -11.24
N MET A 364 18.72 13.45 -12.24
CA MET A 364 19.17 14.84 -12.01
C MET A 364 18.02 15.68 -11.46
N ALA A 365 16.78 15.46 -11.90
CA ALA A 365 15.60 16.09 -11.31
C ALA A 365 15.42 15.69 -9.84
N GLU A 366 15.52 14.39 -9.49
CA GLU A 366 15.51 13.91 -8.11
C GLU A 366 16.60 14.59 -7.27
N LEU A 367 17.83 14.55 -7.73
CA LEU A 367 18.97 15.14 -7.00
C LEU A 367 18.81 16.64 -6.82
N GLY A 368 18.44 17.38 -7.88
CA GLY A 368 18.23 18.82 -7.86
C GLY A 368 17.12 19.22 -6.89
N THR A 369 16.01 18.51 -6.91
CA THR A 369 14.87 18.73 -5.99
C THR A 369 15.30 18.49 -4.54
N ARG A 370 15.94 17.37 -4.25
CA ARG A 370 16.42 17.04 -2.89
C ARG A 370 17.44 18.07 -2.37
N LEU A 371 18.31 18.59 -3.23
CA LEU A 371 19.25 19.66 -2.89
C LEU A 371 18.51 20.96 -2.56
N ALA A 372 17.56 21.37 -3.40
CA ALA A 372 16.78 22.58 -3.21
C ALA A 372 15.95 22.53 -1.92
N HIS A 373 15.19 21.45 -1.72
CA HIS A 373 14.35 21.27 -0.53
C HIS A 373 15.18 21.24 0.75
N ALA A 374 16.29 20.49 0.78
CA ALA A 374 17.16 20.41 1.95
C ALA A 374 17.80 21.79 2.28
N SER A 375 18.27 22.54 1.28
CA SER A 375 18.80 23.90 1.48
C SER A 375 17.72 24.89 1.91
N GLY A 376 16.46 24.65 1.52
CA GLY A 376 15.28 25.40 1.98
C GLY A 376 14.81 25.03 3.38
N GLY A 377 15.50 24.10 4.09
CA GLY A 377 15.14 23.69 5.46
C GLY A 377 14.09 22.59 5.53
N VAL A 378 13.89 21.83 4.46
CA VAL A 378 13.07 20.62 4.42
C VAL A 378 13.98 19.40 4.47
N PRO A 379 14.11 18.74 5.62
CA PRO A 379 14.92 17.52 5.76
C PRO A 379 14.46 16.44 4.79
N ASN A 380 15.41 15.67 4.26
CA ASN A 380 15.15 14.70 3.22
C ASN A 380 15.85 13.37 3.53
N ILE A 381 15.07 12.32 3.80
CA ILE A 381 15.52 10.93 3.91
C ILE A 381 15.42 10.30 2.52
N ARG A 382 16.41 9.54 2.09
CA ARG A 382 16.30 8.73 0.87
C ARG A 382 16.24 7.25 1.21
N VAL A 383 15.27 6.57 0.65
CA VAL A 383 15.11 5.12 0.64
C VAL A 383 15.30 4.65 -0.79
N SER A 384 16.32 3.87 -1.09
CA SER A 384 16.56 3.41 -2.45
C SER A 384 16.58 1.89 -2.57
N ILE A 385 16.06 1.40 -3.70
CA ILE A 385 16.12 0.01 -4.13
C ILE A 385 16.74 -0.06 -5.53
N PRO A 386 17.47 -1.13 -5.86
CA PRO A 386 18.20 -1.23 -7.13
C PRO A 386 17.30 -1.18 -8.37
N ARG A 387 16.16 -1.89 -8.34
CA ARG A 387 15.20 -1.99 -9.44
C ARG A 387 13.80 -2.22 -8.88
N LEU A 388 12.78 -1.89 -9.67
CA LEU A 388 11.38 -2.15 -9.34
C LEU A 388 11.01 -3.57 -9.78
N THR A 389 11.30 -4.54 -8.92
CA THR A 389 10.97 -5.97 -9.10
C THR A 389 10.13 -6.48 -7.95
N ALA A 390 9.48 -7.63 -8.10
CA ALA A 390 8.68 -8.25 -7.02
C ALA A 390 9.52 -8.48 -5.75
N ASP A 391 10.76 -8.97 -5.87
CA ASP A 391 11.68 -9.16 -4.74
C ASP A 391 11.98 -7.83 -4.01
N HIS A 392 12.40 -6.80 -4.74
CA HIS A 392 12.71 -5.51 -4.11
C HIS A 392 11.47 -4.82 -3.52
N LEU A 393 10.32 -4.98 -4.16
CA LEU A 393 9.08 -4.43 -3.63
C LEU A 393 8.63 -5.18 -2.36
N GLY A 394 8.79 -6.51 -2.31
CA GLY A 394 8.56 -7.28 -1.08
C GLY A 394 9.43 -6.80 0.08
N ARG A 395 10.70 -6.50 -0.18
CA ARG A 395 11.61 -5.89 0.81
C ARG A 395 11.12 -4.53 1.28
N LEU A 396 10.70 -3.68 0.35
CA LEU A 396 10.23 -2.31 0.64
C LEU A 396 8.96 -2.32 1.49
N LEU A 397 8.00 -3.19 1.15
CA LEU A 397 6.75 -3.33 1.90
C LEU A 397 7.03 -3.75 3.34
N TYR A 398 7.76 -4.84 3.53
CA TYR A 398 8.05 -5.33 4.88
C TYR A 398 8.94 -4.37 5.69
N PHE A 399 9.86 -3.67 5.02
CA PHE A 399 10.64 -2.58 5.64
C PHE A 399 9.73 -1.51 6.25
N PHE A 400 8.73 -1.02 5.49
CA PHE A 400 7.81 -0.01 5.99
C PHE A 400 6.88 -0.56 7.08
N GLU A 401 6.41 -1.81 6.98
CA GLU A 401 5.60 -2.46 8.02
C GLU A 401 6.36 -2.55 9.34
N ALA A 402 7.58 -3.05 9.31
CA ALA A 402 8.43 -3.16 10.50
C ALA A 402 8.77 -1.79 11.10
N ALA A 403 9.17 -0.84 10.26
CA ALA A 403 9.45 0.52 10.70
C ALA A 403 8.22 1.22 11.31
N CYS A 404 7.04 0.98 10.75
CA CYS A 404 5.78 1.53 11.26
C CYS A 404 5.42 0.96 12.64
N GLY A 405 5.54 -0.35 12.85
CA GLY A 405 5.32 -0.98 14.15
C GLY A 405 6.25 -0.42 15.23
N ILE A 406 7.56 -0.32 14.91
CA ILE A 406 8.56 0.28 15.81
C ILE A 406 8.23 1.75 16.11
N SER A 407 7.91 2.53 15.07
CA SER A 407 7.66 3.97 15.17
C SER A 407 6.40 4.29 15.98
N GLY A 408 5.34 3.46 15.85
CA GLY A 408 4.14 3.59 16.66
C GLY A 408 4.41 3.42 18.16
N TYR A 409 5.15 2.37 18.54
CA TYR A 409 5.55 2.19 19.94
C TYR A 409 6.51 3.28 20.41
N LEU A 410 7.42 3.74 19.56
CA LEU A 410 8.33 4.85 19.85
C LEU A 410 7.58 6.17 20.09
N SER A 411 6.44 6.35 19.44
CA SER A 411 5.52 7.47 19.63
C SER A 411 4.57 7.28 20.82
N GLY A 412 4.60 6.12 21.49
CA GLY A 412 3.81 5.80 22.68
C GLY A 412 2.33 5.52 22.39
N VAL A 413 2.00 5.02 21.19
CA VAL A 413 0.62 4.66 20.80
C VAL A 413 0.51 3.17 20.45
N ASN A 414 -0.72 2.63 20.42
CA ASN A 414 -0.98 1.31 19.85
C ASN A 414 -0.90 1.38 18.32
N PRO A 415 0.06 0.72 17.66
CA PRO A 415 0.20 0.80 16.19
C PRO A 415 -0.84 -0.01 15.42
N PHE A 416 -1.64 -0.87 16.08
CA PHE A 416 -2.40 -1.92 15.41
C PHE A 416 -3.92 -1.76 15.50
N ASP A 417 -4.45 -0.82 16.30
CA ASP A 417 -5.86 -0.44 16.31
C ASP A 417 -6.13 0.81 15.44
N GLN A 418 -7.39 1.19 15.30
CA GLN A 418 -7.84 2.39 14.57
C GLN A 418 -9.16 2.94 15.14
N PRO A 419 -9.20 3.39 16.41
CA PRO A 419 -10.45 3.83 17.04
C PRO A 419 -11.09 5.04 16.35
N GLY A 420 -10.30 5.90 15.71
CA GLY A 420 -10.77 7.13 15.06
C GLY A 420 -11.73 6.91 13.89
N VAL A 421 -11.71 5.73 13.24
CA VAL A 421 -12.59 5.45 12.10
C VAL A 421 -13.98 4.93 12.50
N GLU A 422 -14.23 4.69 13.77
CA GLU A 422 -15.52 4.12 14.20
C GLU A 422 -16.65 5.18 14.24
N ALA A 423 -16.32 6.44 14.49
CA ALA A 423 -17.31 7.50 14.61
C ALA A 423 -18.09 7.73 13.30
N TYR A 424 -17.38 7.86 12.15
CA TYR A 424 -18.04 8.09 10.87
C TYR A 424 -18.90 6.90 10.44
N LYS A 425 -18.48 5.67 10.74
CA LYS A 425 -19.26 4.45 10.43
C LYS A 425 -20.58 4.44 11.19
N ARG A 426 -20.55 4.76 12.50
CA ARG A 426 -21.76 4.86 13.32
C ARG A 426 -22.71 5.91 12.78
N ASN A 427 -22.19 7.09 12.42
CA ASN A 427 -23.00 8.17 11.83
C ASN A 427 -23.61 7.74 10.49
N MET A 428 -22.85 7.11 9.60
CA MET A 428 -23.34 6.59 8.34
C MET A 428 -24.46 5.55 8.55
N PHE A 429 -24.28 4.60 9.46
CA PHE A 429 -25.29 3.59 9.78
C PHE A 429 -26.57 4.22 10.33
N ALA A 430 -26.44 5.23 11.18
CA ALA A 430 -27.58 5.97 11.74
C ALA A 430 -28.33 6.75 10.66
N LEU A 431 -27.62 7.42 9.75
CA LEU A 431 -28.20 8.19 8.63
C LEU A 431 -28.87 7.30 7.59
N LEU A 432 -28.42 6.06 7.43
CA LEU A 432 -29.01 5.05 6.55
C LEU A 432 -30.13 4.22 7.23
N ASP A 433 -30.56 4.61 8.42
CA ASP A 433 -31.59 3.93 9.19
C ASP A 433 -31.32 2.42 9.37
N LYS A 434 -30.04 2.07 9.58
CA LYS A 434 -29.64 0.67 9.78
C LYS A 434 -30.33 0.11 11.03
N PRO A 435 -30.94 -1.08 10.97
CA PRO A 435 -31.53 -1.72 12.13
C PRO A 435 -30.56 -1.80 13.32
N GLY A 436 -31.03 -1.38 14.50
CA GLY A 436 -30.24 -1.30 15.74
C GLY A 436 -29.54 0.05 15.96
N PHE A 437 -29.76 1.05 15.08
CA PHE A 437 -29.22 2.41 15.20
C PHE A 437 -30.32 3.49 15.32
N GLU A 438 -31.52 3.12 15.76
CA GLU A 438 -32.69 4.01 15.78
C GLU A 438 -32.52 5.21 16.73
N ALA A 439 -31.80 5.02 17.83
CA ALA A 439 -31.51 6.10 18.79
C ALA A 439 -30.52 7.11 18.22
N GLU A 440 -29.43 6.62 17.64
CA GLU A 440 -28.43 7.44 16.95
C GLU A 440 -29.01 8.17 15.74
N SER A 441 -29.89 7.51 14.96
CA SER A 441 -30.59 8.12 13.81
C SER A 441 -31.41 9.34 14.26
N ARG A 442 -32.22 9.20 15.34
CA ARG A 442 -32.98 10.32 15.89
C ARG A 442 -32.07 11.45 16.39
N ALA A 443 -30.99 11.10 17.09
CA ALA A 443 -30.07 12.10 17.63
C ALA A 443 -29.35 12.90 16.52
N ILE A 444 -28.89 12.24 15.47
CA ILE A 444 -28.22 12.90 14.33
C ILE A 444 -29.20 13.76 13.54
N ARG A 445 -30.42 13.26 13.25
CA ARG A 445 -31.44 14.05 12.52
C ARG A 445 -31.86 15.30 13.29
N ALA A 446 -31.91 15.24 14.62
CA ALA A 446 -32.19 16.41 15.45
C ALA A 446 -31.07 17.47 15.41
N GLN A 447 -29.83 17.10 15.05
CA GLN A 447 -28.71 18.04 14.84
C GLN A 447 -28.70 18.69 13.45
N LEU A 448 -29.31 18.02 12.47
CA LEU A 448 -29.37 18.51 11.10
C LEU A 448 -30.52 19.47 10.84
N GLY A 449 -31.49 19.59 11.76
CA GLY A 449 -32.67 20.46 11.70
C GLY A 449 -33.84 19.72 11.08
#